data_9d4b28667bf66f885a29640d3d6e3fb5
#
_entry.id   9d4b28667bf66f885a29640d3d6e3fb5
#
_cell.length_a   1.000
_cell.length_b   1.000
_cell.length_c   1.000
_cell.angle_alpha   90.00
_cell.angle_beta   90.00
_cell.angle_gamma   90.00
#
_symmetry.space_group_name_H-M   'P 1'
#
loop_
_entity.id
_entity.type
_entity.pdbx_description
1 polymer ?
#
loop_
_entity_poly.entity_id
_entity_poly.type
_entity_poly.pdbx_seq_one_letter_code
_entity_poly.pdbx_strand_id
1 'polypeptide(L)'
;MKKITLLLIFVGLAFNVSGQEKPKNLKEVLQDDWFVGSWETKNDEGQVSSHTFSWKIEDILMVKEYMVNDELQSFAVISLDVNDDKVISHSYGNRRTSIGEMKVNGDKLIRTVNWKRKKLSKEEAALRVASRVANQLASGAVQQEGVPELKQNLWNYYNNTRKTSGINKWTYEKQGEDKLVMTRAVKDESGQFVKGDPVTYTRKKE
;
A
#
# COMPACT_ATOMS: atom_id res chain seq x y z
N MET A 1 62.17 52.30 -29.73
CA MET A 1 61.34 51.20 -30.22
C MET A 1 61.00 50.31 -28.99
N LYS A 2 59.76 50.41 -28.45
CA LYS A 2 59.30 49.67 -27.30
C LYS A 2 58.62 48.38 -27.78
N LYS A 3 59.14 47.23 -27.42
CA LYS A 3 58.56 45.94 -27.72
C LYS A 3 57.40 45.65 -26.66
N ILE A 4 56.20 45.63 -27.17
CA ILE A 4 55.01 45.27 -26.39
C ILE A 4 54.92 43.74 -26.45
N THR A 5 55.20 43.07 -25.31
CA THR A 5 54.98 41.61 -25.14
C THR A 5 53.50 41.38 -24.76
N LEU A 6 52.73 40.84 -25.69
CA LEU A 6 51.32 40.49 -25.49
C LEU A 6 51.28 39.16 -24.70
N LEU A 7 50.92 39.22 -23.42
CA LEU A 7 50.73 38.06 -22.56
C LEU A 7 49.28 37.54 -22.77
N LEU A 8 49.12 36.48 -23.54
CA LEU A 8 47.88 35.75 -23.70
C LEU A 8 47.61 34.93 -22.44
N ILE A 9 46.73 35.42 -21.57
CA ILE A 9 46.21 34.65 -20.43
C ILE A 9 45.13 33.71 -20.97
N PHE A 10 45.44 32.44 -21.17
CA PHE A 10 44.46 31.38 -21.35
C PHE A 10 43.74 31.15 -20.04
N VAL A 11 42.59 31.80 -19.86
CA VAL A 11 41.66 31.41 -18.79
C VAL A 11 41.00 30.11 -19.21
N GLY A 12 41.57 29.01 -18.76
CA GLY A 12 40.92 27.67 -18.86
C GLY A 12 39.64 27.69 -18.03
N LEU A 13 38.49 27.92 -18.67
CA LEU A 13 37.20 27.60 -18.13
C LEU A 13 37.15 26.06 -18.00
N ALA A 14 37.55 25.55 -16.84
CA ALA A 14 37.20 24.20 -16.43
C ALA A 14 35.65 24.17 -16.27
N PHE A 15 34.96 23.77 -17.34
CA PHE A 15 33.60 23.33 -17.25
C PHE A 15 33.63 22.10 -16.34
N ASN A 16 33.33 22.28 -15.07
CA ASN A 16 32.87 21.19 -14.24
C ASN A 16 31.59 20.69 -14.91
N VAL A 17 31.73 19.73 -15.80
CA VAL A 17 30.65 18.85 -16.17
C VAL A 17 30.35 18.07 -14.87
N SER A 18 29.49 18.65 -14.03
CA SER A 18 28.86 17.89 -12.96
C SER A 18 28.22 16.69 -13.67
N GLY A 19 28.82 15.52 -13.47
CA GLY A 19 28.33 14.28 -14.05
C GLY A 19 26.85 14.21 -13.69
N GLN A 20 25.99 14.18 -14.70
CA GLN A 20 24.58 13.91 -14.48
C GLN A 20 24.53 12.57 -13.73
N GLU A 21 24.15 12.61 -12.45
CA GLU A 21 23.93 11.39 -11.71
C GLU A 21 22.98 10.53 -12.54
N LYS A 22 23.39 9.29 -12.78
CA LYS A 22 22.54 8.32 -13.48
C LYS A 22 21.21 8.27 -12.74
N PRO A 23 20.05 8.41 -13.44
CA PRO A 23 18.76 8.32 -12.77
C PRO A 23 18.66 6.99 -12.02
N LYS A 24 18.34 7.05 -10.73
CA LYS A 24 18.14 5.90 -9.88
C LYS A 24 17.00 5.05 -10.43
N ASN A 25 17.13 3.75 -10.31
CA ASN A 25 16.02 2.82 -10.56
C ASN A 25 15.25 2.54 -9.27
N LEU A 26 14.11 1.83 -9.38
CA LEU A 26 13.26 1.53 -8.24
C LEU A 26 13.99 0.73 -7.16
N LYS A 27 14.83 -0.24 -7.53
CA LYS A 27 15.58 -1.08 -6.60
C LYS A 27 16.64 -0.30 -5.84
N GLU A 28 17.35 0.61 -6.52
CA GLU A 28 18.33 1.49 -5.88
C GLU A 28 17.69 2.40 -4.83
N VAL A 29 16.48 2.90 -5.08
CA VAL A 29 15.76 3.75 -4.11
C VAL A 29 15.17 2.94 -2.96
N LEU A 30 14.70 1.72 -3.22
CA LEU A 30 14.24 0.81 -2.15
C LEU A 30 15.39 0.33 -1.26
N GLN A 31 16.62 0.24 -1.78
CA GLN A 31 17.84 -0.22 -1.10
C GLN A 31 17.80 -1.70 -0.64
N ASP A 32 16.65 -2.27 -0.48
CA ASP A 32 16.44 -3.66 -0.06
C ASP A 32 15.11 -4.18 -0.61
N ASP A 33 15.05 -5.48 -0.91
CA ASP A 33 13.88 -6.16 -1.48
C ASP A 33 13.50 -7.45 -0.72
N TRP A 34 13.91 -7.58 0.56
CA TRP A 34 13.62 -8.73 1.43
C TRP A 34 12.13 -9.10 1.48
N PHE A 35 11.23 -8.14 1.23
CA PHE A 35 9.78 -8.32 1.23
C PHE A 35 9.26 -8.94 -0.07
N VAL A 36 10.08 -9.05 -1.12
CA VAL A 36 9.72 -9.70 -2.39
C VAL A 36 9.43 -11.18 -2.16
N GLY A 37 8.37 -11.68 -2.79
CA GLY A 37 7.85 -13.03 -2.62
C GLY A 37 6.43 -13.05 -2.10
N SER A 38 5.94 -14.24 -1.78
CA SER A 38 4.57 -14.46 -1.30
C SER A 38 4.56 -14.71 0.20
N TRP A 39 3.65 -14.03 0.88
CA TRP A 39 3.49 -14.06 2.33
C TRP A 39 2.05 -14.37 2.67
N GLU A 40 1.80 -15.35 3.51
CA GLU A 40 0.45 -15.80 3.85
C GLU A 40 0.20 -15.86 5.35
N THR A 41 -1.06 -15.67 5.72
CA THR A 41 -1.57 -15.87 7.08
C THR A 41 -2.93 -16.55 7.02
N LYS A 42 -3.27 -17.26 8.09
CA LYS A 42 -4.56 -17.88 8.27
C LYS A 42 -5.19 -17.38 9.57
N ASN A 43 -6.43 -16.94 9.51
CA ASN A 43 -7.18 -16.54 10.69
C ASN A 43 -7.83 -17.76 11.39
N ASP A 44 -8.45 -17.54 12.56
CA ASP A 44 -9.10 -18.57 13.36
C ASP A 44 -10.29 -19.22 12.64
N GLU A 45 -10.91 -18.53 11.69
CA GLU A 45 -12.02 -19.03 10.85
C GLU A 45 -11.51 -19.87 9.66
N GLY A 46 -10.20 -20.05 9.53
CA GLY A 46 -9.59 -20.82 8.45
C GLY A 46 -9.41 -20.05 7.15
N GLN A 47 -9.76 -18.76 7.10
CA GLN A 47 -9.58 -17.92 5.92
C GLN A 47 -8.09 -17.62 5.72
N VAL A 48 -7.59 -17.87 4.51
CA VAL A 48 -6.21 -17.58 4.12
C VAL A 48 -6.14 -16.22 3.44
N SER A 49 -5.22 -15.38 3.88
CA SER A 49 -4.90 -14.09 3.24
C SER A 49 -3.45 -14.07 2.83
N SER A 50 -3.16 -13.60 1.62
CA SER A 50 -1.79 -13.51 1.13
C SER A 50 -1.46 -12.13 0.53
N HIS A 51 -0.18 -11.77 0.64
CA HIS A 51 0.44 -10.64 -0.03
C HIS A 51 1.59 -11.15 -0.88
N THR A 52 1.56 -10.89 -2.17
CA THR A 52 2.68 -11.19 -3.07
C THR A 52 3.27 -9.91 -3.61
N PHE A 53 4.59 -9.75 -3.45
CA PHE A 53 5.37 -8.70 -4.08
C PHE A 53 6.24 -9.33 -5.16
N SER A 54 6.13 -8.87 -6.39
CA SER A 54 6.89 -9.43 -7.51
C SER A 54 7.38 -8.35 -8.46
N TRP A 55 8.62 -8.48 -8.93
CA TRP A 55 9.10 -7.70 -10.05
C TRP A 55 8.35 -8.10 -11.33
N LYS A 56 7.84 -7.13 -12.08
CA LYS A 56 7.26 -7.32 -13.42
C LYS A 56 8.22 -6.85 -14.52
N ILE A 57 9.00 -5.84 -14.21
CA ILE A 57 10.18 -5.41 -14.97
C ILE A 57 11.25 -5.25 -13.91
N GLU A 58 12.33 -6.03 -14.04
CA GLU A 58 13.42 -6.03 -13.06
C GLU A 58 13.92 -4.62 -12.79
N ASP A 59 14.13 -4.27 -11.55
CA ASP A 59 14.62 -2.99 -11.04
C ASP A 59 13.78 -1.74 -11.38
N ILE A 60 12.67 -1.88 -12.13
CA ILE A 60 11.87 -0.75 -12.64
C ILE A 60 10.43 -0.77 -12.14
N LEU A 61 9.77 -1.92 -12.18
CA LEU A 61 8.35 -2.04 -11.89
C LEU A 61 8.04 -3.25 -11.03
N MET A 62 7.40 -2.99 -9.91
CA MET A 62 6.93 -4.06 -9.01
C MET A 62 5.40 -4.06 -8.93
N VAL A 63 4.82 -5.24 -8.71
CA VAL A 63 3.41 -5.39 -8.39
C VAL A 63 3.27 -6.02 -7.02
N LYS A 64 2.30 -5.52 -6.26
CA LYS A 64 1.82 -6.14 -5.04
C LYS A 64 0.40 -6.63 -5.25
N GLU A 65 0.15 -7.91 -4.97
CA GLU A 65 -1.18 -8.51 -4.99
C GLU A 65 -1.62 -8.83 -3.56
N TYR A 66 -2.92 -8.66 -3.30
CA TYR A 66 -3.55 -9.10 -2.05
C TYR A 66 -4.69 -10.03 -2.39
N MET A 67 -4.63 -11.25 -1.89
CA MET A 67 -5.60 -12.30 -2.12
C MET A 67 -6.25 -12.75 -0.81
N VAL A 68 -7.47 -13.25 -0.90
CA VAL A 68 -8.19 -13.88 0.20
C VAL A 68 -8.83 -15.15 -0.35
N ASN A 69 -8.47 -16.31 0.20
CA ASN A 69 -8.88 -17.62 -0.30
C ASN A 69 -8.66 -17.76 -1.82
N ASP A 70 -7.47 -17.39 -2.30
CA ASP A 70 -7.04 -17.38 -3.70
C ASP A 70 -7.82 -16.45 -4.63
N GLU A 71 -8.72 -15.60 -4.09
CA GLU A 71 -9.40 -14.56 -4.85
C GLU A 71 -8.67 -13.23 -4.74
N LEU A 72 -8.35 -12.60 -5.87
CA LEU A 72 -7.69 -11.29 -5.93
C LEU A 72 -8.61 -10.19 -5.39
N GLN A 73 -8.24 -9.59 -4.28
CA GLN A 73 -8.98 -8.49 -3.65
C GLN A 73 -8.49 -7.11 -4.08
N SER A 74 -7.19 -7.00 -4.29
CA SER A 74 -6.56 -5.77 -4.80
C SER A 74 -5.16 -6.04 -5.32
N PHE A 75 -4.73 -5.18 -6.23
CA PHE A 75 -3.34 -5.12 -6.65
C PHE A 75 -2.81 -3.68 -6.59
N ALA A 76 -1.50 -3.54 -6.54
CA ALA A 76 -0.84 -2.25 -6.61
C ALA A 76 0.32 -2.30 -7.58
N VAL A 77 0.44 -1.27 -8.39
CA VAL A 77 1.61 -1.00 -9.21
C VAL A 77 2.54 -0.09 -8.41
N ILE A 78 3.80 -0.46 -8.32
CA ILE A 78 4.83 0.22 -7.54
C ILE A 78 5.94 0.62 -8.52
N SER A 79 6.23 1.91 -8.57
CA SER A 79 7.22 2.49 -9.49
C SER A 79 7.93 3.66 -8.84
N LEU A 80 9.03 4.09 -9.44
CA LEU A 80 9.75 5.29 -9.04
C LEU A 80 9.11 6.53 -9.68
N ASP A 81 8.84 7.56 -8.88
CA ASP A 81 8.69 8.92 -9.36
C ASP A 81 10.08 9.54 -9.51
N VAL A 82 10.55 9.65 -10.75
CA VAL A 82 11.91 10.11 -11.07
C VAL A 82 12.14 11.60 -10.77
N ASN A 83 11.07 12.38 -10.60
CA ASN A 83 11.21 13.80 -10.28
C ASN A 83 11.54 14.02 -8.80
N ASP A 84 10.99 13.17 -7.94
CA ASP A 84 11.08 13.31 -6.49
C ASP A 84 11.94 12.21 -5.83
N ASP A 85 12.48 11.27 -6.60
CA ASP A 85 13.15 10.04 -6.08
C ASP A 85 12.29 9.28 -5.06
N LYS A 86 10.97 9.25 -5.28
CA LYS A 86 10.01 8.60 -4.37
C LYS A 86 9.43 7.33 -4.98
N VAL A 87 9.33 6.32 -4.17
CA VAL A 87 8.61 5.10 -4.55
C VAL A 87 7.13 5.32 -4.36
N ILE A 88 6.39 5.31 -5.46
CA ILE A 88 4.94 5.52 -5.47
C ILE A 88 4.22 4.20 -5.73
N SER A 89 3.12 4.03 -5.03
CA SER A 89 2.25 2.86 -5.12
C SER A 89 0.84 3.28 -5.50
N HIS A 90 0.37 2.85 -6.67
CA HIS A 90 -1.02 2.99 -7.12
C HIS A 90 -1.76 1.69 -6.90
N SER A 91 -2.79 1.68 -6.06
CA SER A 91 -3.54 0.46 -5.78
C SER A 91 -4.97 0.53 -6.28
N TYR A 92 -5.43 -0.61 -6.74
CA TYR A 92 -6.75 -0.84 -7.30
C TYR A 92 -7.37 -2.04 -6.59
N GLY A 93 -8.55 -1.87 -6.08
CA GLY A 93 -9.33 -2.93 -5.45
C GLY A 93 -10.81 -2.73 -5.68
N ASN A 94 -11.63 -3.66 -5.25
CA ASN A 94 -13.07 -3.58 -5.43
C ASN A 94 -13.62 -2.26 -4.85
N ARG A 95 -14.01 -1.32 -5.75
CA ARG A 95 -14.58 0.02 -5.44
C ARG A 95 -13.67 0.94 -4.63
N ARG A 96 -12.38 0.68 -4.61
CA ARG A 96 -11.39 1.45 -3.86
C ARG A 96 -10.12 1.64 -4.68
N THR A 97 -9.65 2.86 -4.72
CA THR A 97 -8.32 3.20 -5.23
C THR A 97 -7.50 3.84 -4.13
N SER A 98 -6.21 3.74 -4.21
CA SER A 98 -5.32 4.48 -3.34
C SER A 98 -4.01 4.80 -4.03
N ILE A 99 -3.44 5.93 -3.66
CA ILE A 99 -2.10 6.34 -4.06
C ILE A 99 -1.29 6.62 -2.79
N GLY A 100 -0.04 6.26 -2.80
CA GLY A 100 0.81 6.49 -1.63
C GLY A 100 2.26 6.22 -1.86
N GLU A 101 3.04 6.61 -0.90
CA GLU A 101 4.49 6.51 -0.86
C GLU A 101 4.90 5.24 -0.14
N MET A 102 5.97 4.59 -0.62
CA MET A 102 6.62 3.46 0.01
C MET A 102 8.06 3.82 0.36
N LYS A 103 8.52 3.32 1.50
CA LYS A 103 9.92 3.45 1.97
C LYS A 103 10.35 2.16 2.63
N VAL A 104 11.57 1.75 2.36
CA VAL A 104 12.27 0.73 3.15
C VAL A 104 13.19 1.45 4.14
N ASN A 105 13.21 0.99 5.36
CA ASN A 105 14.09 1.48 6.42
C ASN A 105 14.56 0.28 7.25
N GLY A 106 15.68 -0.29 6.87
CA GLY A 106 16.20 -1.54 7.43
C GLY A 106 15.15 -2.66 7.29
N ASP A 107 14.81 -3.30 8.38
CA ASP A 107 13.84 -4.41 8.43
C ASP A 107 12.37 -3.97 8.28
N LYS A 108 12.09 -2.71 7.90
CA LYS A 108 10.72 -2.19 7.80
C LYS A 108 10.42 -1.66 6.41
N LEU A 109 9.35 -2.19 5.80
CA LEU A 109 8.70 -1.60 4.65
C LEU A 109 7.49 -0.79 5.13
N ILE A 110 7.52 0.51 4.91
CA ILE A 110 6.46 1.43 5.31
C ILE A 110 5.73 1.94 4.06
N ARG A 111 4.42 1.80 4.05
CA ARG A 111 3.57 2.30 2.97
C ARG A 111 2.47 3.20 3.54
N THR A 112 2.50 4.49 3.18
CA THR A 112 1.48 5.46 3.56
C THR A 112 0.64 5.81 2.35
N VAL A 113 -0.67 5.61 2.40
CA VAL A 113 -1.56 5.82 1.27
C VAL A 113 -2.76 6.68 1.61
N ASN A 114 -3.12 7.53 0.65
CA ASN A 114 -4.41 8.18 0.56
C ASN A 114 -5.33 7.27 -0.23
N TRP A 115 -6.47 6.91 0.33
CA TRP A 115 -7.45 6.06 -0.34
C TRP A 115 -8.76 6.79 -0.56
N LYS A 116 -9.40 6.45 -1.68
CA LYS A 116 -10.76 6.88 -2.02
C LYS A 116 -11.62 5.65 -2.33
N ARG A 117 -12.90 5.74 -2.02
CA ARG A 117 -13.89 4.69 -2.28
C ARG A 117 -15.12 5.32 -2.90
N LYS A 118 -15.67 4.67 -3.91
CA LYS A 118 -16.96 5.10 -4.48
C LYS A 118 -18.03 5.02 -3.40
N LYS A 119 -18.81 6.10 -3.23
CA LYS A 119 -20.02 6.09 -2.39
C LYS A 119 -20.99 5.05 -2.98
N LEU A 120 -21.65 4.30 -2.12
CA LEU A 120 -22.67 3.36 -2.56
C LEU A 120 -23.93 4.12 -3.01
N SER A 121 -24.60 3.64 -4.05
CA SER A 121 -25.99 4.03 -4.28
C SER A 121 -26.88 3.45 -3.18
N LYS A 122 -28.11 3.94 -3.06
CA LYS A 122 -29.08 3.40 -2.08
C LYS A 122 -29.37 1.92 -2.34
N GLU A 123 -29.49 1.54 -3.61
CA GLU A 123 -29.72 0.16 -4.05
C GLU A 123 -28.54 -0.75 -3.70
N GLU A 124 -27.34 -0.31 -3.97
CA GLU A 124 -26.12 -1.04 -3.62
C GLU A 124 -25.94 -1.19 -2.10
N ALA A 125 -26.31 -0.16 -1.32
CA ALA A 125 -26.32 -0.22 0.13
C ALA A 125 -27.35 -1.24 0.63
N ALA A 126 -28.57 -1.24 0.07
CA ALA A 126 -29.62 -2.20 0.42
C ALA A 126 -29.19 -3.65 0.15
N LEU A 127 -28.59 -3.93 -1.02
CA LEU A 127 -28.07 -5.25 -1.35
C LEU A 127 -26.99 -5.70 -0.37
N ARG A 128 -26.08 -4.82 0.04
CA ARG A 128 -25.04 -5.15 1.03
C ARG A 128 -25.62 -5.42 2.41
N VAL A 129 -26.61 -4.64 2.83
CA VAL A 129 -27.35 -4.88 4.08
C VAL A 129 -27.98 -6.27 4.03
N ALA A 130 -28.74 -6.59 2.97
CA ALA A 130 -29.39 -7.88 2.80
C ALA A 130 -28.38 -9.06 2.84
N SER A 131 -27.30 -8.97 2.07
CA SER A 131 -26.25 -9.99 2.05
C SER A 131 -25.60 -10.17 3.43
N ARG A 132 -25.27 -9.08 4.14
CA ARG A 132 -24.65 -9.15 5.46
C ARG A 132 -25.55 -9.79 6.51
N VAL A 133 -26.85 -9.41 6.47
CA VAL A 133 -27.87 -10.00 7.36
C VAL A 133 -28.01 -11.50 7.08
N ALA A 134 -28.11 -11.90 5.81
CA ALA A 134 -28.20 -13.31 5.44
C ALA A 134 -26.99 -14.13 5.95
N ASN A 135 -25.79 -13.60 5.78
CA ASN A 135 -24.57 -14.27 6.24
C ASN A 135 -24.53 -14.40 7.78
N GLN A 136 -24.96 -13.37 8.51
CA GLN A 136 -24.96 -13.42 9.98
C GLN A 136 -26.05 -14.34 10.53
N LEU A 137 -27.20 -14.46 9.86
CA LEU A 137 -28.21 -15.47 10.17
C LEU A 137 -27.70 -16.88 9.90
N ALA A 138 -27.09 -17.10 8.73
CA ALA A 138 -26.57 -18.42 8.35
C ALA A 138 -25.45 -18.90 9.26
N SER A 139 -24.62 -17.98 9.79
CA SER A 139 -23.56 -18.30 10.75
C SER A 139 -24.04 -18.40 12.21
N GLY A 140 -25.30 -18.11 12.49
CA GLY A 140 -25.84 -18.06 13.87
C GLY A 140 -25.35 -16.85 14.69
N ALA A 141 -24.64 -15.90 14.06
CA ALA A 141 -24.13 -14.70 14.74
C ALA A 141 -25.24 -13.74 15.16
N VAL A 142 -26.43 -13.83 14.52
CA VAL A 142 -27.62 -13.07 14.88
C VAL A 142 -28.83 -14.00 14.85
N GLN A 143 -29.67 -13.91 15.88
CA GLN A 143 -30.98 -14.56 15.94
C GLN A 143 -32.03 -13.73 15.18
N GLN A 144 -33.17 -14.35 14.84
CA GLN A 144 -34.23 -13.71 14.05
C GLN A 144 -34.73 -12.39 14.68
N GLU A 145 -34.83 -12.36 16.00
CA GLU A 145 -35.29 -11.19 16.77
C GLU A 145 -34.36 -9.98 16.64
N GLY A 146 -33.06 -10.21 16.45
CA GLY A 146 -32.05 -9.17 16.29
C GLY A 146 -31.92 -8.60 14.88
N VAL A 147 -32.61 -9.20 13.89
CA VAL A 147 -32.52 -8.80 12.48
C VAL A 147 -32.94 -7.35 12.21
N PRO A 148 -34.04 -6.83 12.79
CA PRO A 148 -34.45 -5.44 12.55
C PRO A 148 -33.38 -4.42 12.99
N GLU A 149 -32.80 -4.59 14.17
CA GLU A 149 -31.74 -3.75 14.69
C GLU A 149 -30.47 -3.83 13.84
N LEU A 150 -30.05 -5.04 13.49
CA LEU A 150 -28.91 -5.26 12.61
C LEU A 150 -29.09 -4.56 11.25
N LYS A 151 -30.26 -4.69 10.62
CA LYS A 151 -30.58 -4.00 9.36
C LYS A 151 -30.43 -2.49 9.50
N GLN A 152 -31.00 -1.91 10.56
CA GLN A 152 -30.95 -0.47 10.80
C GLN A 152 -29.50 0.01 11.01
N ASN A 153 -28.71 -0.72 11.81
CA ASN A 153 -27.32 -0.39 12.08
C ASN A 153 -26.46 -0.48 10.80
N LEU A 154 -26.62 -1.54 10.01
CA LEU A 154 -25.92 -1.69 8.72
C LEU A 154 -26.35 -0.62 7.72
N TRP A 155 -27.64 -0.28 7.64
CA TRP A 155 -28.14 0.79 6.78
C TRP A 155 -27.51 2.13 7.12
N ASN A 156 -27.51 2.51 8.41
CA ASN A 156 -26.87 3.73 8.89
C ASN A 156 -25.37 3.74 8.57
N TYR A 157 -24.70 2.63 8.78
CA TYR A 157 -23.28 2.49 8.44
C TYR A 157 -23.02 2.73 6.95
N TYR A 158 -23.73 2.05 6.07
CA TYR A 158 -23.45 2.14 4.62
C TYR A 158 -23.86 3.48 4.01
N ASN A 159 -24.88 4.15 4.51
CA ASN A 159 -25.37 5.41 3.96
C ASN A 159 -24.76 6.66 4.63
N ASN A 160 -24.57 6.64 5.93
CA ASN A 160 -24.26 7.85 6.70
C ASN A 160 -22.84 7.89 7.28
N THR A 161 -22.34 6.76 7.78
CA THR A 161 -21.08 6.74 8.54
C THR A 161 -19.89 6.16 7.80
N ARG A 162 -20.14 5.45 6.71
CA ARG A 162 -19.06 4.82 5.96
C ARG A 162 -18.14 5.85 5.31
N LYS A 163 -16.91 5.95 5.83
CA LYS A 163 -15.90 6.85 5.24
C LYS A 163 -15.65 6.50 3.77
N THR A 164 -15.58 7.51 2.92
CA THR A 164 -15.29 7.37 1.49
C THR A 164 -13.84 7.72 1.13
N SER A 165 -13.09 8.24 2.08
CA SER A 165 -11.67 8.57 1.94
C SER A 165 -10.95 8.46 3.28
N GLY A 166 -9.63 8.44 3.25
CA GLY A 166 -8.81 8.44 4.46
C GLY A 166 -7.35 8.17 4.17
N ILE A 167 -6.55 8.18 5.21
CA ILE A 167 -5.12 7.88 5.16
C ILE A 167 -4.85 6.64 6.00
N ASN A 168 -4.18 5.66 5.40
CA ASN A 168 -3.70 4.48 6.09
C ASN A 168 -2.19 4.39 5.98
N LYS A 169 -1.58 3.84 7.02
CA LYS A 169 -0.16 3.47 7.05
C LYS A 169 -0.07 1.98 7.32
N TRP A 170 0.62 1.24 6.45
CA TRP A 170 1.00 -0.15 6.67
C TRP A 170 2.49 -0.21 6.95
N THR A 171 2.84 -0.92 7.99
CA THR A 171 4.23 -1.26 8.30
C THR A 171 4.37 -2.77 8.23
N TYR A 172 5.25 -3.24 7.38
CA TYR A 172 5.68 -4.63 7.30
C TYR A 172 7.05 -4.69 7.94
N GLU A 173 7.23 -5.51 8.96
CA GLU A 173 8.47 -5.64 9.72
C GLU A 173 8.99 -7.07 9.58
N LYS A 174 10.21 -7.21 9.07
CA LYS A 174 10.89 -8.49 8.92
C LYS A 174 11.20 -9.07 10.29
N GLN A 175 10.85 -10.32 10.51
CA GLN A 175 11.19 -11.09 11.72
C GLN A 175 11.85 -12.40 11.32
N GLY A 176 13.09 -12.33 10.79
CA GLY A 176 13.79 -13.48 10.21
C GLY A 176 13.53 -13.63 8.71
N GLU A 177 13.92 -14.75 8.11
CA GLU A 177 13.84 -14.96 6.66
C GLU A 177 12.42 -15.26 6.17
N ASP A 178 11.66 -16.01 6.96
CA ASP A 178 10.35 -16.57 6.58
C ASP A 178 9.19 -15.94 7.35
N LYS A 179 9.40 -14.85 8.07
CA LYS A 179 8.37 -14.23 8.91
C LYS A 179 8.36 -12.73 8.78
N LEU A 180 7.18 -12.16 8.61
CA LEU A 180 6.95 -10.73 8.71
C LEU A 180 5.73 -10.41 9.57
N VAL A 181 5.73 -9.25 10.20
CA VAL A 181 4.57 -8.72 10.92
C VAL A 181 4.06 -7.48 10.22
N MET A 182 2.78 -7.49 9.87
CA MET A 182 2.10 -6.35 9.28
C MET A 182 1.26 -5.64 10.34
N THR A 183 1.46 -4.34 10.49
CA THR A 183 0.61 -3.48 11.30
C THR A 183 -0.04 -2.43 10.42
N ARG A 184 -1.35 -2.29 10.54
CA ARG A 184 -2.10 -1.22 9.89
C ARG A 184 -2.40 -0.12 10.91
N ALA A 185 -2.15 1.13 10.53
CA ALA A 185 -2.61 2.30 11.27
C ALA A 185 -3.53 3.15 10.39
N VAL A 186 -4.55 3.73 11.00
CA VAL A 186 -5.52 4.61 10.33
C VAL A 186 -5.40 6.00 10.93
N LYS A 187 -5.33 7.03 10.09
CA LYS A 187 -5.34 8.41 10.56
C LYS A 187 -6.74 8.75 11.07
N ASP A 188 -6.83 9.17 12.33
CA ASP A 188 -8.07 9.59 12.96
C ASP A 188 -8.43 11.06 12.63
N GLU A 189 -9.47 11.58 13.24
CA GLU A 189 -9.94 12.95 13.04
C GLU A 189 -9.02 14.00 13.66
N SER A 190 -8.22 13.64 14.68
CA SER A 190 -7.18 14.50 15.27
C SER A 190 -5.91 14.57 14.42
N GLY A 191 -5.83 13.74 13.36
CA GLY A 191 -4.68 13.64 12.50
C GLY A 191 -3.61 12.66 12.98
N GLN A 192 -3.86 11.91 14.06
CA GLN A 192 -2.95 10.91 14.60
C GLN A 192 -3.19 9.53 13.97
N PHE A 193 -2.12 8.72 13.92
CA PHE A 193 -2.23 7.34 13.44
C PHE A 193 -2.55 6.39 14.61
N VAL A 194 -3.77 5.85 14.59
CA VAL A 194 -4.19 4.80 15.52
C VAL A 194 -3.84 3.44 14.91
N LYS A 195 -3.01 2.68 15.63
CA LYS A 195 -2.58 1.33 15.22
C LYS A 195 -3.68 0.31 15.49
N GLY A 196 -3.89 -0.61 14.56
CA GLY A 196 -4.64 -1.84 14.79
C GLY A 196 -3.72 -2.98 15.24
N ASP A 197 -4.32 -4.14 15.47
CA ASP A 197 -3.60 -5.34 15.86
C ASP A 197 -2.62 -5.79 14.79
N PRO A 198 -1.42 -6.26 15.18
CA PRO A 198 -0.45 -6.81 14.25
C PRO A 198 -0.93 -8.16 13.72
N VAL A 199 -0.63 -8.44 12.45
CA VAL A 199 -0.88 -9.72 11.80
C VAL A 199 0.45 -10.31 11.36
N THR A 200 0.70 -11.56 11.76
CA THR A 200 1.90 -12.29 11.36
C THR A 200 1.65 -13.05 10.06
N TYR A 201 2.58 -12.91 9.14
CA TYR A 201 2.62 -13.63 7.87
C TYR A 201 3.87 -14.52 7.83
N THR A 202 3.74 -15.66 7.19
CA THR A 202 4.85 -16.57 6.88
C THR A 202 5.11 -16.58 5.39
N ARG A 203 6.35 -16.77 4.99
CA ARG A 203 6.72 -16.89 3.58
C ARG A 203 6.12 -18.19 3.02
N LYS A 204 5.37 -18.07 1.92
CA LYS A 204 4.88 -19.24 1.19
C LYS A 204 6.09 -19.89 0.50
N LYS A 205 6.31 -21.17 0.78
CA LYS A 205 7.31 -21.99 0.07
C LYS A 205 6.71 -22.41 -1.27
N GLU A 206 7.46 -22.21 -2.33
CA GLU A 206 7.14 -22.68 -3.67
C GLU A 206 7.21 -24.21 -3.76
#